data_c52d47ee822c4ddcc28c1efd451e3b82
#
_entry.id   c52d47ee822c4ddcc28c1efd451e3b82
#
_cell.length_a   1.000
_cell.length_b   1.000
_cell.length_c   1.000
_cell.angle_alpha   90.00
_cell.angle_beta   90.00
_cell.angle_gamma   90.00
#
_symmetry.space_group_name_H-M   'P 1'
#
loop_
_entity.id
_entity.type
_entity.pdbx_description
1 polymer ?
#
loop_
_entity_poly.entity_id
_entity_poly.type
_entity_poly.pdbx_seq_one_letter_code
_entity_poly.pdbx_strand_id
1 'polypeptide(L)'
;QAALDEALAAHPEVAAVVVTSPTYEGYISRLHCSVPLVVDAAHGAHLGLAPWLPGRMEGDAVICSYHKTLPALTQTAGVQVYDSSLAPKIKRYMDMYETSSPSYVLMNSVAKMADLVADPAAFETLQAGLQMLYKLPLQHLRLIRADDPTKINISTLHCNIDGNALAHRLRARGIEPEMSDRIHVICMATVGDTAAGFDLLARALREIDCTLEPGDWPVAPLPLPP
;
A
#
# COMPACT_ATOMS: atom_id res chain seq x y z
N GLN A 1 11.84 12.11 -10.20
CA GLN A 1 11.58 13.10 -11.25
C GLN A 1 12.72 13.12 -12.27
N ALA A 2 14.00 13.33 -11.87
CA ALA A 2 15.12 13.44 -12.83
C ALA A 2 15.24 12.24 -13.79
N ALA A 3 15.10 11.01 -13.30
CA ALA A 3 15.13 9.82 -14.15
C ALA A 3 13.97 9.76 -15.16
N LEU A 4 12.79 10.26 -14.77
CA LEU A 4 11.65 10.36 -15.68
C LEU A 4 11.91 11.40 -16.78
N ASP A 5 12.44 12.56 -16.41
CA ASP A 5 12.75 13.64 -17.36
C ASP A 5 13.80 13.17 -18.39
N GLU A 6 14.83 12.45 -17.94
CA GLU A 6 15.85 11.84 -18.79
C GLU A 6 15.24 10.79 -19.74
N ALA A 7 14.39 9.91 -19.23
CA ALA A 7 13.72 8.88 -20.04
C ALA A 7 12.81 9.52 -21.11
N LEU A 8 12.03 10.55 -20.76
CA LEU A 8 11.17 11.25 -21.71
C LEU A 8 11.96 12.02 -22.79
N ALA A 9 13.13 12.57 -22.41
CA ALA A 9 14.02 13.21 -23.38
C ALA A 9 14.65 12.21 -24.37
N ALA A 10 14.94 11.00 -23.90
CA ALA A 10 15.46 9.92 -24.75
C ALA A 10 14.39 9.27 -25.64
N HIS A 11 13.12 9.38 -25.25
CA HIS A 11 11.98 8.72 -25.90
C HIS A 11 10.86 9.72 -26.22
N PRO A 12 11.05 10.62 -27.19
CA PRO A 12 10.06 11.65 -27.54
C PRO A 12 8.75 11.08 -28.15
N GLU A 13 8.75 9.82 -28.54
CA GLU A 13 7.58 9.09 -29.07
C GLU A 13 6.62 8.59 -27.98
N VAL A 14 6.98 8.70 -26.69
CA VAL A 14 6.15 8.22 -25.59
C VAL A 14 4.82 8.97 -25.54
N ALA A 15 3.72 8.23 -25.57
CA ALA A 15 2.36 8.78 -25.60
C ALA A 15 1.75 8.96 -24.19
N ALA A 16 2.27 8.27 -23.19
CA ALA A 16 1.82 8.37 -21.79
C ALA A 16 2.86 7.76 -20.86
N VAL A 17 2.84 8.15 -19.60
CA VAL A 17 3.60 7.55 -18.51
C VAL A 17 2.65 6.79 -17.59
N VAL A 18 3.01 5.55 -17.23
CA VAL A 18 2.31 4.76 -16.22
C VAL A 18 3.27 4.52 -15.07
N VAL A 19 2.85 4.83 -13.84
CA VAL A 19 3.66 4.65 -12.64
C VAL A 19 2.84 4.01 -11.53
N THR A 20 3.46 3.08 -10.79
CA THR A 20 2.86 2.53 -9.56
C THR A 20 3.27 3.38 -8.37
N SER A 21 2.30 4.02 -7.72
CA SER A 21 2.51 4.81 -6.50
C SER A 21 1.21 4.88 -5.69
N PRO A 22 1.23 4.53 -4.39
CA PRO A 22 2.40 4.06 -3.63
C PRO A 22 2.91 2.69 -4.08
N THR A 23 4.17 2.39 -3.76
CA THR A 23 4.71 1.04 -3.89
C THR A 23 4.07 0.10 -2.88
N TYR A 24 4.36 -1.20 -2.97
CA TYR A 24 3.89 -2.20 -2.01
C TYR A 24 4.33 -1.89 -0.58
N GLU A 25 5.55 -1.39 -0.44
CA GLU A 25 6.14 -1.00 0.85
C GLU A 25 5.61 0.34 1.37
N GLY A 26 4.87 1.08 0.55
CA GLY A 26 4.25 2.35 0.93
C GLY A 26 5.08 3.60 0.62
N TYR A 27 6.07 3.52 -0.27
CA TYR A 27 6.79 4.71 -0.74
C TYR A 27 5.97 5.42 -1.82
N ILE A 28 5.90 6.75 -1.74
CA ILE A 28 5.09 7.58 -2.61
C ILE A 28 5.97 8.39 -3.54
N SER A 29 5.76 8.24 -4.84
CA SER A 29 6.34 9.09 -5.88
C SER A 29 5.29 10.05 -6.40
N ARG A 30 5.58 11.36 -6.34
CA ARG A 30 4.76 12.40 -6.97
C ARG A 30 5.54 12.92 -8.16
N LEU A 31 5.03 12.60 -9.35
CA LEU A 31 5.71 12.88 -10.62
C LEU A 31 4.90 13.89 -11.44
N HIS A 32 5.60 14.64 -12.28
CA HIS A 32 5.00 15.54 -13.26
C HIS A 32 5.68 15.29 -14.61
N CYS A 33 4.90 15.26 -15.69
CA CYS A 33 5.43 15.09 -17.03
C CYS A 33 4.58 15.84 -18.07
N SER A 34 5.15 16.00 -19.26
CA SER A 34 4.50 16.71 -20.37
C SER A 34 3.52 15.87 -21.18
N VAL A 35 3.45 14.56 -20.89
CA VAL A 35 2.52 13.61 -21.49
C VAL A 35 1.57 13.08 -20.43
N PRO A 36 0.42 12.51 -20.78
CA PRO A 36 -0.53 11.98 -19.82
C PRO A 36 0.10 11.04 -18.79
N LEU A 37 -0.14 11.33 -17.50
CA LEU A 37 0.33 10.55 -16.36
C LEU A 37 -0.80 9.69 -15.81
N VAL A 38 -0.65 8.37 -15.91
CA VAL A 38 -1.55 7.40 -15.28
C VAL A 38 -0.88 6.81 -14.06
N VAL A 39 -1.51 6.98 -12.89
CA VAL A 39 -0.98 6.46 -11.62
C VAL A 39 -1.76 5.21 -11.23
N ASP A 40 -1.06 4.08 -11.17
CA ASP A 40 -1.57 2.89 -10.52
C ASP A 40 -1.40 3.05 -9.01
N ALA A 41 -2.46 3.55 -8.36
CA ALA A 41 -2.57 3.72 -6.92
C ALA A 41 -3.44 2.61 -6.30
N ALA A 42 -3.30 1.37 -6.78
CA ALA A 42 -4.08 0.24 -6.26
C ALA A 42 -3.96 0.09 -4.73
N HIS A 43 -2.80 0.43 -4.16
CA HIS A 43 -2.57 0.44 -2.71
C HIS A 43 -2.79 1.80 -2.04
N GLY A 44 -3.35 2.78 -2.74
CA GLY A 44 -3.48 4.18 -2.30
C GLY A 44 -4.91 4.68 -2.10
N ALA A 45 -5.93 3.81 -2.14
CA ALA A 45 -7.33 4.25 -2.07
C ALA A 45 -7.70 4.99 -0.75
N HIS A 46 -6.98 4.72 0.34
CA HIS A 46 -7.18 5.36 1.65
C HIS A 46 -6.45 6.70 1.81
N LEU A 47 -5.51 7.02 0.91
CA LEU A 47 -4.73 8.25 0.99
C LEU A 47 -5.62 9.49 0.89
N GLY A 48 -5.34 10.48 1.73
CA GLY A 48 -6.10 11.72 1.81
C GLY A 48 -7.47 11.62 2.48
N LEU A 49 -7.84 10.46 3.05
CA LEU A 49 -9.11 10.30 3.77
C LEU A 49 -9.04 10.72 5.25
N ALA A 50 -7.83 10.81 5.81
CA ALA A 50 -7.63 11.36 7.15
C ALA A 50 -6.48 12.36 7.15
N PRO A 51 -6.49 13.40 8.03
CA PRO A 51 -5.47 14.47 8.03
C PRO A 51 -4.04 14.01 8.30
N TRP A 52 -3.87 12.87 8.96
CA TRP A 52 -2.55 12.31 9.29
C TRP A 52 -2.01 11.35 8.22
N LEU A 53 -2.83 10.98 7.25
CA LEU A 53 -2.41 10.20 6.08
C LEU A 53 -1.77 11.11 5.03
N PRO A 54 -0.87 10.59 4.18
CA PRO A 54 -0.43 11.31 3.00
C PRO A 54 -1.61 11.76 2.13
N GLY A 55 -1.46 12.87 1.42
CA GLY A 55 -2.47 13.36 0.48
C GLY A 55 -2.75 12.36 -0.63
N ARG A 56 -3.90 12.51 -1.29
CA ARG A 56 -4.30 11.68 -2.43
C ARG A 56 -3.23 11.67 -3.51
N MET A 57 -3.20 10.59 -4.28
CA MET A 57 -2.34 10.51 -5.45
C MET A 57 -2.85 11.45 -6.55
N GLU A 58 -1.91 12.02 -7.28
CA GLU A 58 -2.15 13.00 -8.33
C GLU A 58 -1.63 12.47 -9.67
N GLY A 59 -2.38 12.70 -10.75
CA GLY A 59 -2.09 12.30 -12.12
C GLY A 59 -3.27 12.66 -13.01
N ASP A 60 -3.16 12.52 -14.31
CA ASP A 60 -4.28 12.75 -15.25
C ASP A 60 -5.37 11.68 -15.09
N ALA A 61 -4.96 10.46 -14.74
CA ALA A 61 -5.84 9.41 -14.28
C ALA A 61 -5.20 8.62 -13.14
N VAL A 62 -5.98 8.29 -12.10
CA VAL A 62 -5.53 7.54 -10.91
C VAL A 62 -6.41 6.33 -10.71
N ILE A 63 -5.81 5.14 -10.67
CA ILE A 63 -6.50 3.86 -10.51
C ILE A 63 -6.35 3.42 -9.06
N CYS A 64 -7.47 3.14 -8.37
CA CYS A 64 -7.49 2.70 -6.99
C CYS A 64 -8.23 1.37 -6.84
N SER A 65 -7.69 0.45 -6.05
CA SER A 65 -8.41 -0.75 -5.61
C SER A 65 -9.01 -0.51 -4.23
N TYR A 66 -10.33 -0.47 -4.14
CA TYR A 66 -11.00 -0.21 -2.86
C TYR A 66 -10.89 -1.40 -1.90
N HIS A 67 -10.86 -2.62 -2.43
CA HIS A 67 -10.79 -3.84 -1.65
C HIS A 67 -9.42 -4.14 -1.01
N LYS A 68 -8.36 -3.39 -1.38
CA LYS A 68 -7.02 -3.61 -0.82
C LYS A 68 -6.79 -2.85 0.47
N THR A 69 -7.18 -1.58 0.50
CA THR A 69 -6.86 -0.68 1.62
C THR A 69 -8.09 -0.07 2.27
N LEU A 70 -9.28 -0.34 1.73
CA LEU A 70 -10.57 0.08 2.26
C LEU A 70 -11.51 -1.13 2.39
N PRO A 71 -12.52 -1.09 3.27
CA PRO A 71 -13.38 -2.23 3.58
C PRO A 71 -14.48 -2.45 2.53
N ALA A 72 -14.08 -2.58 1.26
CA ALA A 72 -14.96 -3.00 0.17
C ALA A 72 -14.67 -4.44 -0.25
N LEU A 73 -15.64 -5.12 -0.84
CA LEU A 73 -15.47 -6.51 -1.27
C LEU A 73 -14.46 -6.62 -2.43
N THR A 74 -13.77 -7.76 -2.50
CA THR A 74 -12.81 -8.10 -3.56
C THR A 74 -13.38 -7.82 -4.95
N GLN A 75 -12.55 -7.37 -5.87
CA GLN A 75 -12.80 -6.90 -7.23
C GLN A 75 -13.33 -5.47 -7.34
N THR A 76 -13.58 -4.76 -6.23
CA THR A 76 -13.98 -3.36 -6.30
C THR A 76 -12.77 -2.45 -6.56
N ALA A 77 -12.89 -1.61 -7.58
CA ALA A 77 -11.88 -0.65 -7.98
C ALA A 77 -12.54 0.58 -8.59
N GLY A 78 -11.78 1.63 -8.83
CA GLY A 78 -12.24 2.82 -9.51
C GLY A 78 -11.09 3.54 -10.19
N VAL A 79 -11.41 4.30 -11.23
CA VAL A 79 -10.50 5.24 -11.87
C VAL A 79 -11.02 6.65 -11.65
N GLN A 80 -10.15 7.52 -11.14
CA GLN A 80 -10.39 8.96 -11.01
C GLN A 80 -9.71 9.65 -12.18
N VAL A 81 -10.48 10.37 -12.98
CA VAL A 81 -9.97 11.06 -14.19
C VAL A 81 -9.96 12.55 -13.90
N TYR A 82 -8.78 13.14 -13.86
CA TYR A 82 -8.58 14.57 -13.60
C TYR A 82 -8.41 15.37 -14.88
N ASP A 83 -7.83 14.78 -15.93
CA ASP A 83 -7.87 15.37 -17.28
C ASP A 83 -9.13 14.91 -18.00
N SER A 84 -10.10 15.82 -18.15
CA SER A 84 -11.37 15.55 -18.80
C SER A 84 -11.23 15.14 -20.27
N SER A 85 -10.13 15.47 -20.95
CA SER A 85 -9.86 15.07 -22.33
C SER A 85 -9.67 13.55 -22.48
N LEU A 86 -9.19 12.88 -21.40
CA LEU A 86 -9.01 11.42 -21.36
C LEU A 86 -10.30 10.66 -21.05
N ALA A 87 -11.29 11.32 -20.43
CA ALA A 87 -12.49 10.67 -19.92
C ALA A 87 -13.27 9.86 -21.01
N PRO A 88 -13.51 10.37 -22.24
CA PRO A 88 -14.22 9.61 -23.25
C PRO A 88 -13.47 8.35 -23.69
N LYS A 89 -12.13 8.43 -23.77
CA LYS A 89 -11.28 7.31 -24.17
C LYS A 89 -11.25 6.24 -23.07
N ILE A 90 -11.06 6.65 -21.82
CA ILE A 90 -11.06 5.75 -20.65
C ILE A 90 -12.42 5.05 -20.56
N LYS A 91 -13.53 5.82 -20.60
CA LYS A 91 -14.89 5.25 -20.56
C LYS A 91 -15.11 4.22 -21.67
N ARG A 92 -14.69 4.51 -22.90
CA ARG A 92 -14.84 3.58 -24.02
C ARG A 92 -14.15 2.24 -23.73
N TYR A 93 -12.94 2.26 -23.19
CA TYR A 93 -12.22 1.02 -22.87
C TYR A 93 -12.83 0.30 -21.67
N MET A 94 -13.28 1.02 -20.65
CA MET A 94 -14.03 0.43 -19.54
C MET A 94 -15.28 -0.29 -20.06
N ASP A 95 -16.09 0.35 -20.90
CA ASP A 95 -17.29 -0.25 -21.50
C ASP A 95 -16.98 -1.52 -22.36
N MET A 96 -15.75 -1.65 -22.86
CA MET A 96 -15.33 -2.82 -23.63
C MET A 96 -14.83 -3.97 -22.76
N TYR A 97 -14.21 -3.67 -21.63
CA TYR A 97 -13.53 -4.68 -20.78
C TYR A 97 -14.27 -4.98 -19.49
N GLU A 98 -15.20 -4.13 -19.08
CA GLU A 98 -16.05 -4.36 -17.92
C GLU A 98 -17.28 -5.20 -18.26
N THR A 99 -17.87 -5.81 -17.24
CA THR A 99 -19.13 -6.53 -17.41
C THR A 99 -20.30 -5.57 -17.67
N SER A 100 -21.19 -5.93 -18.57
CA SER A 100 -22.46 -5.23 -18.77
C SER A 100 -23.49 -5.53 -17.68
N SER A 101 -23.20 -6.50 -16.78
CA SER A 101 -24.07 -6.91 -15.69
C SER A 101 -23.37 -6.71 -14.34
N PRO A 102 -23.30 -5.47 -13.83
CA PRO A 102 -22.58 -5.19 -12.58
C PRO A 102 -23.21 -5.89 -11.39
N SER A 103 -22.36 -6.37 -10.48
CA SER A 103 -22.80 -6.98 -9.23
C SER A 103 -23.32 -5.92 -8.27
N TYR A 104 -24.62 -5.93 -7.96
CA TYR A 104 -25.20 -5.06 -6.95
C TYR A 104 -24.61 -5.27 -5.55
N VAL A 105 -24.14 -6.49 -5.24
CA VAL A 105 -23.45 -6.78 -3.98
C VAL A 105 -22.14 -6.00 -3.88
N LEU A 106 -21.35 -5.99 -4.95
CA LEU A 106 -20.09 -5.22 -5.01
C LEU A 106 -20.37 -3.71 -4.97
N MET A 107 -21.36 -3.22 -5.73
CA MET A 107 -21.75 -1.82 -5.71
C MET A 107 -22.20 -1.37 -4.30
N ASN A 108 -23.03 -2.19 -3.63
CA ASN A 108 -23.47 -1.89 -2.26
C ASN A 108 -22.29 -1.90 -1.28
N SER A 109 -21.30 -2.78 -1.47
CA SER A 109 -20.09 -2.76 -0.62
C SER A 109 -19.30 -1.46 -0.76
N VAL A 110 -19.19 -0.92 -1.98
CA VAL A 110 -18.55 0.38 -2.21
C VAL A 110 -19.34 1.52 -1.56
N ALA A 111 -20.68 1.50 -1.67
CA ALA A 111 -21.51 2.50 -1.02
C ALA A 111 -21.34 2.48 0.52
N LYS A 112 -21.38 1.28 1.12
CA LYS A 112 -21.16 1.10 2.56
C LYS A 112 -19.76 1.53 3.01
N MET A 113 -18.76 1.24 2.22
CA MET A 113 -17.39 1.70 2.45
C MET A 113 -17.31 3.22 2.41
N ALA A 114 -17.94 3.86 1.42
CA ALA A 114 -17.96 5.32 1.30
C ALA A 114 -18.62 5.99 2.51
N ASP A 115 -19.75 5.45 3.00
CA ASP A 115 -20.41 5.93 4.20
C ASP A 115 -19.50 5.84 5.44
N LEU A 116 -18.78 4.70 5.59
CA LEU A 116 -17.87 4.48 6.71
C LEU A 116 -16.71 5.47 6.71
N VAL A 117 -16.04 5.63 5.58
CA VAL A 117 -14.83 6.48 5.49
C VAL A 117 -15.13 7.97 5.41
N ALA A 118 -16.39 8.36 5.25
CA ALA A 118 -16.82 9.74 5.35
C ALA A 118 -16.73 10.28 6.79
N ASP A 119 -16.75 9.39 7.79
CA ASP A 119 -16.56 9.75 9.18
C ASP A 119 -15.06 9.71 9.55
N PRO A 120 -14.41 10.84 9.88
CA PRO A 120 -13.01 10.86 10.31
C PRO A 120 -12.72 9.98 11.53
N ALA A 121 -13.72 9.74 12.40
CA ALA A 121 -13.59 8.87 13.56
C ALA A 121 -13.26 7.40 13.17
N ALA A 122 -13.63 6.97 11.97
CA ALA A 122 -13.28 5.64 11.45
C ALA A 122 -11.76 5.37 11.43
N PHE A 123 -10.94 6.41 11.38
CA PHE A 123 -9.48 6.31 11.30
C PHE A 123 -8.77 6.41 12.66
N GLU A 124 -9.47 6.68 13.76
CA GLU A 124 -8.86 6.89 15.09
C GLU A 124 -8.19 5.61 15.62
N THR A 125 -8.86 4.47 15.53
CA THR A 125 -8.30 3.18 15.97
C THR A 125 -7.06 2.81 15.15
N LEU A 126 -7.10 3.02 13.84
CA LEU A 126 -5.97 2.81 12.94
C LEU A 126 -4.78 3.68 13.33
N GLN A 127 -5.01 4.99 13.55
CA GLN A 127 -3.97 5.93 13.95
C GLN A 127 -3.32 5.54 15.28
N ALA A 128 -4.14 5.26 16.29
CA ALA A 128 -3.67 4.87 17.62
C ALA A 128 -2.86 3.57 17.58
N GLY A 129 -3.36 2.56 16.85
CA GLY A 129 -2.67 1.28 16.68
C GLY A 129 -1.31 1.42 16.01
N LEU A 130 -1.23 2.18 14.91
CA LEU A 130 0.04 2.46 14.24
C LEU A 130 1.01 3.23 15.12
N GLN A 131 0.54 4.25 15.85
CA GLN A 131 1.38 5.00 16.79
C GLN A 131 1.95 4.10 17.91
N MET A 132 1.17 3.15 18.39
CA MET A 132 1.61 2.16 19.38
C MET A 132 2.65 1.21 18.79
N LEU A 133 2.40 0.64 17.61
CA LEU A 133 3.32 -0.28 16.95
C LEU A 133 4.68 0.36 16.68
N TYR A 134 4.70 1.56 16.10
CA TYR A 134 5.96 2.25 15.75
C TYR A 134 6.76 2.74 16.96
N LYS A 135 6.23 2.60 18.19
CA LYS A 135 6.93 2.87 19.45
C LYS A 135 7.38 1.59 20.19
N LEU A 136 7.18 0.40 19.59
CA LEU A 136 7.57 -0.85 20.21
C LEU A 136 9.09 -0.88 20.46
N PRO A 137 9.52 -1.20 21.68
CA PRO A 137 10.93 -1.35 22.01
C PRO A 137 11.43 -2.73 21.56
N LEU A 138 11.69 -2.91 20.28
CA LEU A 138 12.25 -4.13 19.70
C LEU A 138 13.77 -4.06 19.70
N GLN A 139 14.44 -5.19 19.98
CA GLN A 139 15.91 -5.28 20.06
C GLN A 139 16.54 -5.64 18.72
N HIS A 140 15.94 -6.58 17.99
CA HIS A 140 16.46 -7.17 16.76
C HIS A 140 15.64 -6.77 15.54
N LEU A 141 14.32 -6.95 15.59
CA LEU A 141 13.42 -6.51 14.52
C LEU A 141 13.40 -4.98 14.41
N ARG A 142 13.20 -4.47 13.20
CA ARG A 142 13.05 -3.02 12.94
C ARG A 142 11.77 -2.76 12.16
N LEU A 143 10.95 -1.84 12.68
CA LEU A 143 9.81 -1.31 11.94
C LEU A 143 10.26 -0.12 11.11
N ILE A 144 10.28 -0.30 9.78
CA ILE A 144 10.71 0.73 8.83
C ILE A 144 9.48 1.56 8.45
N ARG A 145 9.57 2.87 8.61
CA ARG A 145 8.51 3.79 8.18
C ARG A 145 8.67 4.12 6.71
N ALA A 146 7.62 3.89 5.93
CA ALA A 146 7.44 4.43 4.60
C ALA A 146 6.60 5.72 4.65
N ASP A 147 6.35 6.34 3.50
CA ASP A 147 5.48 7.52 3.41
C ASP A 147 4.05 7.19 3.83
N ASP A 148 3.55 6.02 3.42
CA ASP A 148 2.27 5.47 3.88
C ASP A 148 2.48 4.67 5.17
N PRO A 149 2.08 5.21 6.34
CA PRO A 149 2.31 4.56 7.63
C PRO A 149 1.45 3.30 7.84
N THR A 150 0.46 3.04 6.98
CA THR A 150 -0.38 1.84 7.06
C THR A 150 0.34 0.58 6.56
N LYS A 151 1.46 0.76 5.85
CA LYS A 151 2.36 -0.31 5.43
C LYS A 151 3.37 -0.57 6.53
N ILE A 152 3.15 -1.62 7.30
CA ILE A 152 3.99 -1.99 8.44
C ILE A 152 5.12 -2.87 7.91
N ASN A 153 6.24 -2.24 7.55
CA ASN A 153 7.43 -2.93 7.05
C ASN A 153 8.29 -3.41 8.22
N ILE A 154 8.46 -4.71 8.36
CA ILE A 154 9.22 -5.35 9.44
C ILE A 154 10.49 -5.92 8.84
N SER A 155 11.64 -5.34 9.18
CA SER A 155 12.94 -5.82 8.70
C SER A 155 13.56 -6.84 9.64
N THR A 156 14.11 -7.92 9.04
CA THR A 156 14.90 -8.95 9.69
C THR A 156 16.39 -8.85 9.31
N LEU A 157 16.81 -7.74 8.68
CA LEU A 157 18.15 -7.59 8.11
C LEU A 157 19.28 -7.90 9.11
N HIS A 158 19.08 -7.58 10.38
CA HIS A 158 20.07 -7.80 11.46
C HIS A 158 19.65 -8.90 12.44
N CYS A 159 18.88 -9.88 11.96
CA CYS A 159 18.40 -11.01 12.77
C CYS A 159 18.97 -12.33 12.24
N ASN A 160 18.97 -13.35 13.09
CA ASN A 160 19.35 -14.73 12.75
C ASN A 160 18.26 -15.52 12.01
N ILE A 161 17.14 -14.85 11.61
CA ILE A 161 16.07 -15.42 10.77
C ILE A 161 15.82 -14.52 9.58
N ASP A 162 15.36 -15.11 8.48
CA ASP A 162 14.90 -14.35 7.30
C ASP A 162 13.43 -13.90 7.43
N GLY A 163 12.99 -13.04 6.50
CA GLY A 163 11.61 -12.54 6.51
C GLY A 163 10.58 -13.64 6.30
N ASN A 164 10.89 -14.69 5.53
CA ASN A 164 9.96 -15.81 5.34
C ASN A 164 9.77 -16.61 6.63
N ALA A 165 10.84 -16.83 7.40
CA ALA A 165 10.76 -17.46 8.72
C ALA A 165 9.97 -16.59 9.70
N LEU A 166 10.14 -15.25 9.67
CA LEU A 166 9.33 -14.33 10.46
C LEU A 166 7.85 -14.43 10.08
N ALA A 167 7.52 -14.39 8.78
CA ALA A 167 6.14 -14.53 8.30
C ALA A 167 5.49 -15.83 8.79
N HIS A 168 6.24 -16.94 8.74
CA HIS A 168 5.77 -18.23 9.27
C HIS A 168 5.48 -18.16 10.78
N ARG A 169 6.35 -17.48 11.57
CA ARG A 169 6.13 -17.30 13.02
C ARG A 169 4.93 -16.40 13.34
N LEU A 170 4.64 -15.41 12.49
CA LEU A 170 3.45 -14.56 12.60
C LEU A 170 2.19 -15.36 12.30
N ARG A 171 2.17 -16.16 11.22
CA ARG A 171 1.04 -17.05 10.89
C ARG A 171 0.71 -18.04 12.01
N ALA A 172 1.72 -18.60 12.64
CA ALA A 172 1.55 -19.48 13.81
C ALA A 172 0.87 -18.79 15.01
N ARG A 173 0.79 -17.46 15.01
CA ARG A 173 0.11 -16.61 16.00
C ARG A 173 -1.18 -15.98 15.50
N GLY A 174 -1.70 -16.46 14.34
CA GLY A 174 -2.94 -15.97 13.76
C GLY A 174 -2.82 -14.62 13.03
N ILE A 175 -1.61 -14.22 12.65
CA ILE A 175 -1.35 -12.99 11.90
C ILE A 175 -0.92 -13.37 10.49
N GLU A 176 -1.71 -12.99 9.48
CA GLU A 176 -1.39 -13.20 8.07
C GLU A 176 -0.72 -11.93 7.50
N PRO A 177 0.57 -11.98 7.16
CA PRO A 177 1.23 -10.88 6.48
C PRO A 177 0.76 -10.75 5.03
N GLU A 178 0.84 -9.54 4.48
CA GLU A 178 0.56 -9.28 3.06
C GLU A 178 1.61 -9.95 2.16
N MET A 179 2.88 -9.78 2.49
CA MET A 179 3.98 -10.44 1.78
C MET A 179 5.22 -10.59 2.66
N SER A 180 6.14 -11.44 2.21
CA SER A 180 7.47 -11.58 2.80
C SER A 180 8.50 -11.84 1.72
N ASP A 181 9.70 -11.36 1.96
CA ASP A 181 10.90 -11.69 1.19
C ASP A 181 12.02 -12.16 2.13
N ARG A 182 13.27 -12.13 1.65
CA ARG A 182 14.42 -12.59 2.42
C ARG A 182 14.71 -11.76 3.67
N ILE A 183 14.41 -10.45 3.64
CA ILE A 183 14.82 -9.51 4.70
C ILE A 183 13.67 -8.66 5.24
N HIS A 184 12.47 -8.80 4.67
CA HIS A 184 11.30 -8.02 5.08
C HIS A 184 10.03 -8.87 5.19
N VAL A 185 9.14 -8.40 6.04
CA VAL A 185 7.74 -8.80 6.08
C VAL A 185 6.90 -7.53 6.03
N ILE A 186 5.88 -7.52 5.20
CA ILE A 186 4.93 -6.40 5.10
C ILE A 186 3.59 -6.86 5.66
N CYS A 187 3.09 -6.13 6.66
CA CYS A 187 1.71 -6.19 7.08
C CYS A 187 0.98 -4.92 6.63
N MET A 188 -0.30 -5.04 6.31
CA MET A 188 -1.14 -3.91 5.97
C MET A 188 -2.15 -3.67 7.07
N ALA A 189 -2.28 -2.40 7.50
CA ALA A 189 -3.30 -1.98 8.44
C ALA A 189 -4.34 -1.12 7.73
N THR A 190 -5.61 -1.29 8.09
CA THR A 190 -6.75 -0.61 7.47
C THR A 190 -7.72 -0.10 8.53
N VAL A 191 -8.72 0.67 8.11
CA VAL A 191 -9.83 1.08 9.00
C VAL A 191 -10.68 -0.08 9.51
N GLY A 192 -10.51 -1.27 8.94
CA GLY A 192 -11.18 -2.49 9.42
C GLY A 192 -10.48 -3.17 10.58
N ASP A 193 -9.24 -2.75 10.92
CA ASP A 193 -8.49 -3.34 12.02
C ASP A 193 -8.96 -2.84 13.38
N THR A 194 -8.94 -3.73 14.36
CA THR A 194 -9.36 -3.44 15.73
C THR A 194 -8.16 -3.17 16.64
N ALA A 195 -8.40 -2.50 17.79
CA ALA A 195 -7.37 -2.35 18.81
C ALA A 195 -6.79 -3.71 19.24
N ALA A 196 -7.63 -4.74 19.37
CA ALA A 196 -7.18 -6.10 19.72
C ALA A 196 -6.27 -6.72 18.64
N GLY A 197 -6.50 -6.41 17.35
CA GLY A 197 -5.62 -6.82 16.25
C GLY A 197 -4.23 -6.19 16.35
N PHE A 198 -4.18 -4.89 16.63
CA PHE A 198 -2.91 -4.18 16.88
C PHE A 198 -2.18 -4.71 18.12
N ASP A 199 -2.89 -4.99 19.22
CA ASP A 199 -2.32 -5.59 20.43
C ASP A 199 -1.78 -7.01 20.16
N LEU A 200 -2.47 -7.79 19.33
CA LEU A 200 -2.01 -9.12 18.91
C LEU A 200 -0.68 -9.02 18.15
N LEU A 201 -0.59 -8.14 17.16
CA LEU A 201 0.64 -7.93 16.39
C LEU A 201 1.77 -7.44 17.30
N ALA A 202 1.51 -6.47 18.17
CA ALA A 202 2.50 -5.93 19.09
C ALA A 202 3.06 -6.99 20.03
N ARG A 203 2.20 -7.84 20.59
CA ARG A 203 2.59 -8.97 21.45
C ARG A 203 3.41 -9.99 20.68
N ALA A 204 2.93 -10.39 19.49
CA ALA A 204 3.63 -11.35 18.64
C ALA A 204 5.05 -10.87 18.28
N LEU A 205 5.20 -9.60 17.91
CA LEU A 205 6.49 -9.02 17.55
C LEU A 205 7.45 -9.04 18.77
N ARG A 206 6.99 -8.66 19.97
CA ARG A 206 7.82 -8.71 21.20
C ARG A 206 8.24 -10.13 21.54
N GLU A 207 7.30 -11.08 21.52
CA GLU A 207 7.57 -12.49 21.80
C GLU A 207 8.58 -13.09 20.83
N ILE A 208 8.45 -12.79 19.54
CA ILE A 208 9.40 -13.26 18.54
C ILE A 208 10.74 -12.59 18.73
N ASP A 209 10.78 -11.28 18.87
CA ASP A 209 11.99 -10.46 19.02
C ASP A 209 12.86 -10.94 20.18
N CYS A 210 12.26 -11.30 21.34
CA CYS A 210 12.95 -11.85 22.49
C CYS A 210 13.65 -13.22 22.24
N THR A 211 13.30 -13.91 21.16
CA THR A 211 13.90 -15.22 20.78
C THR A 211 14.94 -15.10 19.68
N LEU A 212 15.16 -13.88 19.18
CA LEU A 212 16.11 -13.64 18.10
C LEU A 212 17.52 -13.35 18.65
N GLU A 213 18.48 -13.56 17.78
CA GLU A 213 19.87 -13.21 17.98
C GLU A 213 20.33 -12.29 16.84
N PRO A 214 21.38 -11.50 17.03
CA PRO A 214 21.99 -10.73 15.95
C PRO A 214 22.40 -11.64 14.78
N GLY A 215 22.20 -11.17 13.57
CA GLY A 215 22.61 -11.82 12.35
C GLY A 215 22.64 -10.80 11.21
N ASP A 216 23.48 -11.03 10.23
CA ASP A 216 23.57 -10.19 9.05
C ASP A 216 23.30 -10.99 7.79
N TRP A 217 22.39 -10.51 6.97
CA TRP A 217 22.12 -11.06 5.67
C TRP A 217 22.88 -10.25 4.61
N PRO A 218 23.65 -10.91 3.73
CA PRO A 218 24.28 -10.23 2.62
C PRO A 218 23.17 -9.68 1.70
N VAL A 219 23.06 -8.37 1.65
CA VAL A 219 22.21 -7.66 0.68
C VAL A 219 23.03 -7.53 -0.59
N ALA A 220 22.74 -8.37 -1.58
CA ALA A 220 23.31 -8.18 -2.91
C ALA A 220 22.71 -6.88 -3.50
N PRO A 221 23.51 -5.98 -4.08
CA PRO A 221 22.97 -4.85 -4.82
C PRO A 221 22.04 -5.40 -5.92
N LEU A 222 20.82 -4.81 -6.00
CA LEU A 222 19.93 -5.13 -7.10
C LEU A 222 20.65 -4.79 -8.41
N PRO A 223 20.69 -5.71 -9.39
CA PRO A 223 21.19 -5.34 -10.70
C PRO A 223 20.30 -4.24 -11.24
N LEU A 224 20.92 -3.12 -11.63
CA LEU A 224 20.18 -2.09 -12.36
C LEU A 224 19.63 -2.74 -13.64
N PRO A 225 18.38 -2.47 -14.02
CA PRO A 225 17.87 -2.94 -15.30
C PRO A 225 18.74 -2.40 -16.43
N PRO A 226 18.95 -3.19 -17.48
CA PRO A 226 19.74 -2.77 -18.62
C PRO A 226 19.14 -1.58 -19.34
#